data_2cf535c1dc8583ee75eb37f3bb492f77
#
_entry.id   2cf535c1dc8583ee75eb37f3bb492f77
#
_cell.length_a   1.000
_cell.length_b   1.000
_cell.length_c   1.000
_cell.angle_alpha   90.00
_cell.angle_beta   90.00
_cell.angle_gamma   90.00
#
_symmetry.space_group_name_H-M   'P 1'
#
loop_
_entity.id
_entity.type
_entity.pdbx_description
1 polymer ?
#
loop_
_entity_poly.entity_id
_entity_poly.type
_entity_poly.pdbx_seq_one_letter_code
_entity_poly.pdbx_strand_id
1 'polypeptide(L)'
;MASRVFEHVPNPLGWLQDILDVLQPGGVIALVVPDHRQTIDFFRSPTTLAQVIGWSIEKPVRPTPTQVMEFLSETFEDDSTIEFDGVVPPFHELKRHYTDQDALGFAQFVEREKYYLDVHCTVWTPESFVDVFSRVITLGQLDCKIIGPIEGFVGNGPEEFLVYLQKNMPVKAGVPSGV
;
A
#
# COMPACT_ATOMS: atom_id res chain seq x y z
N MET A 1 8.48 -10.96 -7.23
CA MET A 1 7.20 -10.31 -7.55
C MET A 1 6.27 -10.54 -6.37
N ALA A 2 5.59 -9.50 -5.92
CA ALA A 2 4.53 -9.58 -4.92
C ALA A 2 3.23 -9.07 -5.57
N SER A 3 2.17 -9.85 -5.50
CA SER A 3 0.87 -9.54 -6.05
C SER A 3 -0.18 -9.71 -4.96
N ARG A 4 -0.99 -8.70 -4.73
CA ARG A 4 -2.01 -8.66 -3.65
C ARG A 4 -1.41 -8.99 -2.27
N VAL A 5 -0.31 -8.33 -1.94
CA VAL A 5 0.41 -8.49 -0.66
C VAL A 5 0.69 -7.13 -0.04
N PHE A 6 1.01 -6.14 -0.88
CA PHE A 6 1.51 -4.85 -0.40
C PHE A 6 0.46 -4.08 0.40
N GLU A 7 -0.80 -4.21 0.03
CA GLU A 7 -1.95 -3.64 0.74
C GLU A 7 -2.13 -4.21 2.15
N HIS A 8 -1.70 -5.44 2.40
CA HIS A 8 -1.79 -6.09 3.71
C HIS A 8 -0.60 -5.79 4.64
N VAL A 9 0.41 -5.08 4.14
CA VAL A 9 1.63 -4.82 4.91
C VAL A 9 1.42 -3.65 5.87
N PRO A 10 1.50 -3.86 7.21
CA PRO A 10 1.24 -2.81 8.20
C PRO A 10 2.32 -1.72 8.23
N ASN A 11 3.54 -2.04 7.82
CA ASN A 11 4.68 -1.11 7.67
C ASN A 11 5.26 -1.22 6.26
N PRO A 12 4.63 -0.61 5.25
CA PRO A 12 5.04 -0.79 3.85
C PRO A 12 6.46 -0.27 3.57
N LEU A 13 6.88 0.81 4.21
CA LEU A 13 8.23 1.35 4.02
C LEU A 13 9.30 0.41 4.61
N GLY A 14 9.11 -0.07 5.83
CA GLY A 14 10.04 -1.02 6.44
C GLY A 14 10.15 -2.32 5.64
N TRP A 15 9.01 -2.83 5.16
CA TRP A 15 8.99 -4.02 4.31
C TRP A 15 9.76 -3.83 3.00
N LEU A 16 9.64 -2.67 2.35
CA LEU A 16 10.41 -2.35 1.15
C LEU A 16 11.89 -2.19 1.44
N GLN A 17 12.26 -1.59 2.57
CA GLN A 17 13.66 -1.47 3.01
C GLN A 17 14.29 -2.86 3.18
N ASP A 18 13.62 -3.76 3.91
CA ASP A 18 14.09 -5.13 4.14
C ASP A 18 14.32 -5.90 2.83
N ILE A 19 13.42 -5.76 1.85
CA ILE A 19 13.59 -6.41 0.54
C ILE A 19 14.73 -5.76 -0.24
N LEU A 20 14.81 -4.42 -0.26
CA LEU A 20 15.90 -3.74 -0.97
C LEU A 20 17.26 -4.09 -0.39
N ASP A 21 17.36 -4.31 0.93
CA ASP A 21 18.62 -4.65 1.59
C ASP A 21 19.19 -5.99 1.10
N VAL A 22 18.33 -6.97 0.83
CA VAL A 22 18.74 -8.29 0.34
C VAL A 22 18.93 -8.35 -1.18
N LEU A 23 18.45 -7.37 -1.92
CA LEU A 23 18.65 -7.29 -3.37
C LEU A 23 20.06 -6.83 -3.72
N GLN A 24 20.59 -7.40 -4.80
CA GLN A 24 21.82 -6.87 -5.41
C GLN A 24 21.54 -5.50 -6.05
N PRO A 25 22.55 -4.65 -6.21
CA PRO A 25 22.44 -3.42 -6.98
C PRO A 25 21.84 -3.66 -8.37
N GLY A 26 20.87 -2.85 -8.76
CA GLY A 26 20.11 -3.04 -10.01
C GLY A 26 19.00 -4.09 -9.94
N GLY A 27 18.89 -4.83 -8.83
CA GLY A 27 17.79 -5.75 -8.57
C GLY A 27 16.43 -5.05 -8.53
N VAL A 28 15.36 -5.76 -8.84
CA VAL A 28 14.03 -5.20 -9.05
C VAL A 28 12.99 -5.90 -8.15
N ILE A 29 12.18 -5.10 -7.47
CA ILE A 29 10.92 -5.55 -6.88
C ILE A 29 9.81 -5.25 -7.89
N ALA A 30 8.96 -6.22 -8.20
CA ALA A 30 7.74 -6.02 -8.98
C ALA A 30 6.55 -6.16 -8.03
N LEU A 31 5.72 -5.13 -7.96
CA LEU A 31 4.51 -5.06 -7.13
C LEU A 31 3.29 -4.96 -8.04
N VAL A 32 2.33 -5.83 -7.81
CA VAL A 32 0.97 -5.70 -8.34
C VAL A 32 0.10 -5.22 -7.18
N VAL A 33 -0.43 -4.02 -7.31
CA VAL A 33 -1.10 -3.29 -6.23
C VAL A 33 -2.53 -2.99 -6.67
N PRO A 34 -3.54 -3.23 -5.82
CA PRO A 34 -4.92 -2.85 -6.12
C PRO A 34 -5.08 -1.33 -6.28
N ASP A 35 -5.81 -0.92 -7.31
CA ASP A 35 -6.32 0.44 -7.40
C ASP A 35 -7.61 0.52 -6.57
N HIS A 36 -7.57 1.21 -5.43
CA HIS A 36 -8.70 1.26 -4.52
C HIS A 36 -9.98 1.78 -5.16
N ARG A 37 -9.87 2.56 -6.25
CA ARG A 37 -11.02 3.08 -7.01
C ARG A 37 -11.86 1.98 -7.68
N GLN A 38 -11.32 0.76 -7.74
CA GLN A 38 -11.93 -0.40 -8.42
C GLN A 38 -12.13 -1.58 -7.45
N THR A 39 -12.08 -1.33 -6.13
CA THR A 39 -12.18 -2.37 -5.11
C THR A 39 -13.12 -1.98 -3.98
N ILE A 40 -13.31 -2.88 -3.02
CA ILE A 40 -14.07 -2.60 -1.78
C ILE A 40 -13.53 -1.43 -0.97
N ASP A 41 -12.31 -0.99 -1.26
CA ASP A 41 -11.65 0.16 -0.62
C ASP A 41 -12.02 1.51 -1.25
N PHE A 42 -12.95 1.56 -2.19
CA PHE A 42 -13.29 2.74 -2.99
C PHE A 42 -13.49 4.02 -2.17
N PHE A 43 -14.11 3.92 -1.00
CA PHE A 43 -14.41 5.07 -0.15
C PHE A 43 -13.30 5.45 0.82
N ARG A 44 -12.27 4.62 0.94
CA ARG A 44 -11.11 4.92 1.79
C ARG A 44 -10.24 5.99 1.14
N SER A 45 -9.67 6.85 1.97
CA SER A 45 -8.71 7.84 1.49
C SER A 45 -7.36 7.20 1.14
N PRO A 46 -6.71 7.58 0.02
CA PRO A 46 -5.39 7.08 -0.31
C PRO A 46 -4.39 7.29 0.83
N THR A 47 -3.53 6.29 1.03
CA THR A 47 -2.49 6.32 2.06
C THR A 47 -1.55 7.51 1.85
N THR A 48 -1.30 8.25 2.91
CA THR A 48 -0.50 9.48 2.91
C THR A 48 0.97 9.22 3.25
N LEU A 49 1.86 10.15 2.84
CA LEU A 49 3.26 10.14 3.27
C LEU A 49 3.40 10.12 4.81
N ALA A 50 2.57 10.87 5.52
CA ALA A 50 2.62 10.94 6.97
C ALA A 50 2.34 9.59 7.63
N GLN A 51 1.37 8.82 7.12
CA GLN A 51 1.08 7.48 7.58
C GLN A 51 2.26 6.54 7.31
N VAL A 52 2.79 6.53 6.08
CA VAL A 52 3.93 5.67 5.70
C VAL A 52 5.16 5.93 6.59
N ILE A 53 5.49 7.20 6.83
CA ILE A 53 6.61 7.57 7.70
C ILE A 53 6.29 7.23 9.17
N GLY A 54 5.07 7.49 9.63
CA GLY A 54 4.63 7.15 10.99
C GLY A 54 4.82 5.66 11.26
N TRP A 55 4.31 4.79 10.40
CA TRP A 55 4.46 3.34 10.55
C TRP A 55 5.92 2.88 10.44
N SER A 56 6.76 3.54 9.65
CA SER A 56 8.19 3.20 9.61
C SER A 56 8.93 3.51 10.92
N ILE A 57 8.44 4.50 11.68
CA ILE A 57 8.97 4.86 13.01
C ILE A 57 8.41 3.90 14.08
N GLU A 58 7.11 3.63 14.04
CA GLU A 58 6.41 2.76 15.00
C GLU A 58 6.73 1.27 14.81
N LYS A 59 7.07 0.88 13.58
CA LYS A 59 7.43 -0.49 13.17
C LYS A 59 6.40 -1.55 13.56
N PRO A 60 5.11 -1.37 13.22
CA PRO A 60 4.10 -2.36 13.51
C PRO A 60 4.40 -3.67 12.74
N VAL A 61 4.32 -4.80 13.46
CA VAL A 61 4.48 -6.15 12.89
C VAL A 61 3.13 -6.82 12.59
N ARG A 62 2.04 -6.13 12.87
CA ARG A 62 0.65 -6.51 12.60
C ARG A 62 -0.16 -5.25 12.32
N PRO A 63 -1.34 -5.37 11.67
CA PRO A 63 -2.22 -4.23 11.46
C PRO A 63 -2.50 -3.48 12.76
N THR A 64 -2.34 -2.17 12.71
CA THR A 64 -2.60 -1.28 13.85
C THR A 64 -4.09 -1.16 14.11
N PRO A 65 -4.52 -0.77 15.32
CA PRO A 65 -5.93 -0.49 15.57
C PRO A 65 -6.55 0.51 14.60
N THR A 66 -5.76 1.51 14.17
CA THR A 66 -6.22 2.51 13.20
C THR A 66 -6.45 1.89 11.81
N GLN A 67 -5.52 1.06 11.33
CA GLN A 67 -5.67 0.35 10.05
C GLN A 67 -6.87 -0.60 10.08
N VAL A 68 -7.06 -1.32 11.18
CA VAL A 68 -8.23 -2.20 11.36
C VAL A 68 -9.53 -1.40 11.40
N MET A 69 -9.58 -0.32 12.17
CA MET A 69 -10.76 0.55 12.25
C MET A 69 -11.12 1.11 10.89
N GLU A 70 -10.15 1.69 10.18
CA GLU A 70 -10.35 2.30 8.87
C GLU A 70 -10.86 1.27 7.84
N PHE A 71 -10.23 0.10 7.76
CA PHE A 71 -10.67 -0.95 6.83
C PHE A 71 -12.10 -1.39 7.13
N LEU A 72 -12.40 -1.76 8.37
CA LEU A 72 -13.72 -2.31 8.71
C LEU A 72 -14.86 -1.27 8.64
N SER A 73 -14.57 0.01 8.90
CA SER A 73 -15.58 1.07 8.87
C SER A 73 -15.84 1.66 7.48
N GLU A 74 -14.87 1.58 6.57
CA GLU A 74 -14.89 2.28 5.28
C GLU A 74 -15.06 1.35 4.08
N THR A 75 -15.09 0.02 4.31
CA THR A 75 -15.33 -0.97 3.24
C THR A 75 -16.78 -1.44 3.22
N PHE A 76 -17.20 -1.89 2.05
CA PHE A 76 -18.54 -2.45 1.82
C PHE A 76 -18.45 -3.91 1.37
N GLU A 77 -19.56 -4.64 1.40
CA GLU A 77 -19.61 -5.99 0.86
C GLU A 77 -19.35 -5.92 -0.66
N ASP A 78 -18.40 -6.76 -1.11
CA ASP A 78 -18.18 -6.97 -2.53
C ASP A 78 -19.38 -7.75 -3.09
N ASP A 79 -20.43 -7.01 -3.42
CA ASP A 79 -21.49 -7.54 -4.25
C ASP A 79 -21.08 -7.28 -5.69
N SER A 80 -20.78 -8.36 -6.42
CA SER A 80 -20.38 -8.34 -7.83
C SER A 80 -21.34 -7.59 -8.77
N THR A 81 -22.39 -6.98 -8.22
CA THR A 81 -23.34 -6.10 -8.91
C THR A 81 -22.92 -4.63 -8.91
N ILE A 82 -21.87 -4.22 -8.17
CA ILE A 82 -21.36 -2.84 -8.24
C ILE A 82 -20.45 -2.73 -9.47
N GLU A 83 -21.07 -2.32 -10.57
CA GLU A 83 -20.32 -1.89 -11.75
C GLU A 83 -19.78 -0.48 -11.49
N PHE A 84 -18.45 -0.36 -11.26
CA PHE A 84 -17.78 0.94 -11.10
C PHE A 84 -17.78 1.81 -12.38
N ASP A 85 -18.40 1.33 -13.46
CA ASP A 85 -18.51 2.00 -14.77
C ASP A 85 -19.51 3.16 -14.81
N GLY A 86 -20.10 3.53 -13.70
CA GLY A 86 -21.18 4.51 -13.69
C GLY A 86 -21.28 5.32 -12.40
N VAL A 87 -22.49 5.44 -11.91
CA VAL A 87 -22.79 6.15 -10.67
C VAL A 87 -22.56 5.21 -9.50
N VAL A 88 -21.46 5.41 -8.76
CA VAL A 88 -21.24 4.72 -7.49
C VAL A 88 -22.26 5.23 -6.47
N PRO A 89 -23.05 4.35 -5.82
CA PRO A 89 -24.00 4.77 -4.80
C PRO A 89 -23.28 5.47 -3.63
N PRO A 90 -23.96 6.39 -2.92
CA PRO A 90 -23.42 6.94 -1.68
C PRO A 90 -23.09 5.83 -0.67
N PHE A 91 -21.99 5.96 0.07
CA PHE A 91 -21.51 4.93 1.00
C PHE A 91 -22.60 4.43 1.98
N HIS A 92 -23.45 5.32 2.46
CA HIS A 92 -24.50 4.96 3.42
C HIS A 92 -25.65 4.12 2.82
N GLU A 93 -25.71 4.00 1.49
CA GLU A 93 -26.65 3.13 0.77
C GLU A 93 -26.07 1.75 0.48
N LEU A 94 -24.76 1.58 0.68
CA LEU A 94 -24.09 0.31 0.45
C LEU A 94 -24.23 -0.60 1.66
N LYS A 95 -24.30 -1.90 1.39
CA LYS A 95 -24.27 -2.89 2.44
C LYS A 95 -22.85 -3.02 2.99
N ARG A 96 -22.71 -2.89 4.29
CA ARG A 96 -21.43 -3.00 5.01
C ARG A 96 -21.38 -4.33 5.75
N HIS A 97 -20.20 -4.97 5.79
CA HIS A 97 -19.97 -6.14 6.62
C HIS A 97 -20.03 -5.83 8.11
N TYR A 98 -19.56 -4.64 8.49
CA TYR A 98 -19.39 -4.23 9.88
C TYR A 98 -19.98 -2.84 10.11
N THR A 99 -20.58 -2.66 11.29
CA THR A 99 -20.93 -1.33 11.79
C THR A 99 -19.70 -0.64 12.35
N ASP A 100 -19.77 0.68 12.57
CA ASP A 100 -18.69 1.41 13.24
C ASP A 100 -18.42 0.89 14.65
N GLN A 101 -19.47 0.39 15.34
CA GLN A 101 -19.33 -0.22 16.66
C GLN A 101 -18.57 -1.57 16.59
N ASP A 102 -18.81 -2.38 15.55
CA ASP A 102 -18.06 -3.62 15.34
C ASP A 102 -16.60 -3.30 15.01
N ALA A 103 -16.35 -2.36 14.11
CA ALA A 103 -15.01 -1.90 13.75
C ALA A 103 -14.22 -1.42 14.96
N LEU A 104 -14.84 -0.62 15.84
CA LEU A 104 -14.25 -0.19 17.11
C LEU A 104 -13.94 -1.39 18.01
N GLY A 105 -14.86 -2.34 18.13
CA GLY A 105 -14.66 -3.57 18.92
C GLY A 105 -13.46 -4.38 18.43
N PHE A 106 -13.33 -4.57 17.12
CA PHE A 106 -12.17 -5.24 16.52
C PHE A 106 -10.87 -4.48 16.72
N ALA A 107 -10.85 -3.16 16.54
CA ALA A 107 -9.68 -2.34 16.77
C ALA A 107 -9.18 -2.44 18.23
N GLN A 108 -10.09 -2.42 19.20
CA GLN A 108 -9.76 -2.63 20.62
C GLN A 108 -9.28 -4.07 20.90
N PHE A 109 -9.90 -5.06 20.25
CA PHE A 109 -9.53 -6.47 20.39
C PHE A 109 -8.11 -6.74 19.90
N VAL A 110 -7.77 -6.30 18.67
CA VAL A 110 -6.42 -6.54 18.10
C VAL A 110 -5.33 -5.89 18.94
N GLU A 111 -5.59 -4.73 19.56
CA GLU A 111 -4.62 -4.08 20.44
C GLU A 111 -4.48 -4.83 21.76
N ARG A 112 -5.58 -5.22 22.39
CA ARG A 112 -5.56 -5.92 23.69
C ARG A 112 -4.94 -7.31 23.58
N GLU A 113 -5.35 -8.09 22.58
CA GLU A 113 -4.93 -9.50 22.43
C GLU A 113 -3.65 -9.64 21.58
N LYS A 114 -3.13 -8.53 21.03
CA LYS A 114 -2.02 -8.54 20.09
C LYS A 114 -2.26 -9.46 18.88
N TYR A 115 -3.53 -9.56 18.50
CA TYR A 115 -4.01 -10.45 17.44
C TYR A 115 -3.68 -9.88 16.06
N TYR A 116 -3.28 -10.75 15.12
CA TYR A 116 -3.16 -10.40 13.72
C TYR A 116 -4.51 -10.58 13.05
N LEU A 117 -5.11 -9.49 12.62
CA LEU A 117 -6.32 -9.49 11.78
C LEU A 117 -5.91 -9.07 10.37
N ASP A 118 -6.16 -9.93 9.40
CA ASP A 118 -5.84 -9.64 8.00
C ASP A 118 -6.81 -8.59 7.44
N VAL A 119 -6.25 -7.43 7.08
CA VAL A 119 -6.99 -6.28 6.52
C VAL A 119 -6.11 -5.58 5.49
N HIS A 120 -6.70 -4.79 4.61
CA HIS A 120 -5.92 -3.87 3.81
C HIS A 120 -5.42 -2.72 4.69
N CYS A 121 -4.13 -2.75 5.01
CA CYS A 121 -3.46 -1.73 5.82
C CYS A 121 -3.26 -0.42 5.08
N THR A 122 -3.15 -0.50 3.75
CA THR A 122 -2.88 0.63 2.86
C THR A 122 -3.76 0.59 1.62
N VAL A 123 -4.06 1.76 1.08
CA VAL A 123 -4.83 1.91 -0.17
C VAL A 123 -4.15 2.89 -1.11
N TRP A 124 -4.17 2.57 -2.41
CA TRP A 124 -3.40 3.28 -3.41
C TRP A 124 -4.21 3.53 -4.68
N THR A 125 -3.90 4.64 -5.34
CA THR A 125 -4.03 4.77 -6.79
C THR A 125 -2.64 4.73 -7.42
N PRO A 126 -2.50 4.50 -8.74
CA PRO A 126 -1.22 4.62 -9.43
C PRO A 126 -0.49 5.92 -9.10
N GLU A 127 -1.22 7.04 -9.12
CA GLU A 127 -0.67 8.37 -8.89
C GLU A 127 -0.26 8.59 -7.44
N SER A 128 -1.10 8.17 -6.48
CA SER A 128 -0.82 8.35 -5.05
C SER A 128 0.39 7.52 -4.62
N PHE A 129 0.54 6.30 -5.16
CA PHE A 129 1.71 5.47 -4.92
C PHE A 129 3.00 6.18 -5.38
N VAL A 130 3.00 6.69 -6.63
CA VAL A 130 4.17 7.38 -7.19
C VAL A 130 4.49 8.65 -6.41
N ASP A 131 3.49 9.48 -6.07
CA ASP A 131 3.71 10.69 -5.28
C ASP A 131 4.36 10.36 -3.94
N VAL A 132 3.76 9.47 -3.16
CA VAL A 132 4.24 9.13 -1.82
C VAL A 132 5.64 8.54 -1.87
N PHE A 133 5.89 7.54 -2.71
CA PHE A 133 7.19 6.87 -2.74
C PHE A 133 8.29 7.68 -3.42
N SER A 134 7.98 8.57 -4.35
CA SER A 134 8.96 9.55 -4.86
C SER A 134 9.46 10.49 -3.75
N ARG A 135 8.54 10.91 -2.88
CA ARG A 135 8.89 11.74 -1.70
C ARG A 135 9.69 10.95 -0.68
N VAL A 136 9.33 9.68 -0.43
CA VAL A 136 10.10 8.77 0.44
C VAL A 136 11.55 8.60 -0.06
N ILE A 137 11.72 8.42 -1.37
CA ILE A 137 13.05 8.36 -2.02
C ILE A 137 13.79 9.68 -1.86
N THR A 138 13.14 10.81 -2.11
CA THR A 138 13.73 12.14 -1.95
C THR A 138 14.19 12.42 -0.51
N LEU A 139 13.47 11.86 0.48
CA LEU A 139 13.86 11.90 1.90
C LEU A 139 15.01 10.94 2.24
N GLY A 140 15.52 10.19 1.27
CA GLY A 140 16.62 9.22 1.48
C GLY A 140 16.20 7.97 2.26
N GLN A 141 14.91 7.68 2.34
CA GLN A 141 14.39 6.53 3.07
C GLN A 141 14.36 5.24 2.25
N LEU A 142 14.45 5.33 0.91
CA LEU A 142 14.61 4.21 -0.01
C LEU A 142 15.68 4.54 -1.05
N ASP A 143 16.58 3.60 -1.28
CA ASP A 143 17.63 3.72 -2.30
C ASP A 143 17.24 2.95 -3.58
N CYS A 144 16.26 3.48 -4.29
CA CYS A 144 15.73 2.90 -5.52
C CYS A 144 15.16 3.96 -6.46
N LYS A 145 14.78 3.55 -7.66
CA LYS A 145 13.95 4.33 -8.58
C LYS A 145 12.65 3.60 -8.87
N ILE A 146 11.60 4.35 -9.11
CA ILE A 146 10.29 3.85 -9.52
C ILE A 146 10.27 3.74 -11.05
N ILE A 147 9.72 2.63 -11.57
CA ILE A 147 9.47 2.39 -12.99
C ILE A 147 8.00 1.97 -13.12
N GLY A 148 7.24 2.65 -13.92
CA GLY A 148 5.80 2.56 -14.03
C GLY A 148 5.12 3.74 -13.35
N PRO A 149 3.84 3.69 -13.01
CA PRO A 149 2.95 2.51 -13.01
C PRO A 149 2.55 2.07 -14.43
N ILE A 150 2.15 0.80 -14.54
CA ILE A 150 1.55 0.22 -15.75
C ILE A 150 0.15 -0.23 -15.35
N GLU A 151 -0.85 0.49 -15.85
CA GLU A 151 -2.26 0.20 -15.61
C GLU A 151 -2.77 -0.84 -16.61
N GLY A 152 -3.77 -1.63 -16.19
CA GLY A 152 -4.47 -2.56 -17.09
C GLY A 152 -3.53 -3.57 -17.77
N PHE A 153 -2.49 -4.05 -17.08
CA PHE A 153 -1.57 -5.00 -17.69
C PHE A 153 -2.24 -6.38 -17.90
N VAL A 154 -1.82 -7.08 -18.95
CA VAL A 154 -2.48 -8.28 -19.47
C VAL A 154 -2.67 -9.36 -18.41
N GLY A 155 -3.93 -9.71 -18.15
CA GLY A 155 -4.35 -10.80 -17.27
C GLY A 155 -5.01 -10.37 -15.97
N ASN A 156 -4.84 -9.13 -15.55
CA ASN A 156 -5.56 -8.54 -14.42
C ASN A 156 -6.47 -7.43 -14.96
N GLY A 157 -7.66 -7.28 -14.40
CA GLY A 157 -8.61 -6.24 -14.80
C GLY A 157 -8.10 -4.83 -14.51
N PRO A 158 -8.93 -3.81 -14.68
CA PRO A 158 -8.61 -2.42 -14.35
C PRO A 158 -8.35 -2.21 -12.83
N GLU A 159 -8.57 -3.23 -12.04
CA GLU A 159 -8.51 -3.22 -10.57
C GLU A 159 -7.08 -3.13 -10.01
N GLU A 160 -6.05 -3.27 -10.85
CA GLU A 160 -4.66 -3.36 -10.38
C GLU A 160 -3.72 -2.57 -11.29
N PHE A 161 -2.62 -2.12 -10.71
CA PHE A 161 -1.48 -1.56 -11.44
C PHE A 161 -0.19 -2.27 -11.06
N LEU A 162 0.73 -2.31 -12.02
CA LEU A 162 2.07 -2.89 -11.85
C LEU A 162 3.10 -1.77 -11.70
N VAL A 163 3.92 -1.84 -10.67
CA VAL A 163 5.02 -0.91 -10.45
C VAL A 163 6.30 -1.68 -10.13
N TYR A 164 7.43 -1.19 -10.62
CA TYR A 164 8.74 -1.73 -10.30
C TYR A 164 9.53 -0.74 -9.46
N LEU A 165 10.22 -1.25 -8.43
CA LEU A 165 11.21 -0.53 -7.67
C LEU A 165 12.57 -1.15 -7.96
N GLN A 166 13.47 -0.41 -8.61
CA GLN A 166 14.80 -0.88 -8.94
C GLN A 166 15.83 -0.28 -7.98
N LYS A 167 16.54 -1.15 -7.23
CA LYS A 167 17.65 -0.73 -6.36
C LYS A 167 18.70 0.01 -7.17
N ASN A 168 19.17 1.13 -6.65
CA ASN A 168 20.18 1.92 -7.32
C ASN A 168 21.52 1.17 -7.42
N MET A 169 22.27 1.51 -8.48
CA MET A 169 23.66 1.06 -8.60
C MET A 169 24.52 1.89 -7.66
N PRO A 170 25.56 1.31 -7.02
CA PRO A 170 26.49 2.09 -6.24
C PRO A 170 27.14 3.17 -7.12
N VAL A 171 27.19 4.38 -6.61
CA VAL A 171 27.94 5.46 -7.27
C VAL A 171 29.41 5.01 -7.36
N LYS A 172 29.93 4.85 -8.57
CA LYS A 172 31.35 4.61 -8.76
C LYS A 172 32.13 5.75 -8.10
N ALA A 173 32.89 5.45 -7.05
CA ALA A 173 33.82 6.42 -6.50
C ALA A 173 34.68 6.94 -7.67
N GLY A 174 34.58 8.23 -7.96
CA GLY A 174 35.36 8.82 -9.03
C GLY A 174 36.85 8.53 -8.78
N VAL A 175 37.51 7.97 -9.80
CA VAL A 175 38.98 7.89 -9.79
C VAL A 175 39.46 9.32 -9.63
N PRO A 176 40.26 9.68 -8.60
CA PRO A 176 40.82 11.00 -8.52
C PRO A 176 41.61 11.21 -9.83
N SER A 177 41.25 12.25 -10.57
CA SER A 177 42.04 12.69 -11.70
C SER A 177 43.41 13.08 -11.14
N GLY A 178 44.36 12.14 -11.27
CA GLY A 178 45.75 12.38 -10.92
C GLY A 178 46.29 13.59 -11.67
N VAL A 179 46.88 14.46 -10.94
CA VAL A 179 47.68 15.57 -11.41
C VAL A 179 48.86 15.04 -12.19
#